data_7197f6782f796a92ca15c939516f1fd3
#
_entry.id   7197f6782f796a92ca15c939516f1fd3
#
_cell.length_a   1.000
_cell.length_b   1.000
_cell.length_c   1.000
_cell.angle_alpha   90.00
_cell.angle_beta   90.00
_cell.angle_gamma   90.00
#
_symmetry.space_group_name_H-M   'P 1'
#
loop_
_entity.id
_entity.type
_entity.pdbx_description
1 polymer ?
#
loop_
_entity_poly.entity_id
_entity_poly.type
_entity_poly.pdbx_seq_one_letter_code
_entity_poly.pdbx_strand_id
1 'polypeptide(L)'
;MSLSAIVKLLRPRQWVKNIFVFAPLFFSPDLSRAGAFADVILMFVAFCLVASGLYCLNDFSDRDADKFHPEKRNRPVASGAISVRLAIALFFILCGIGLLIGFGLTNGGWVLAGYCALTVLYSFVLKKLAIIDVLTIALGFVLRVYAGAVAASVQPTVWILVCTGMLALFIA
;
A
#
# COMPACT_ATOMS: atom_id res chain seq x y z
N MET A 1 -1.33 14.31 -22.51
CA MET A 1 -1.18 13.39 -21.36
C MET A 1 -1.74 12.04 -21.80
N SER A 2 -0.95 10.96 -21.74
CA SER A 2 -1.39 9.63 -22.19
C SER A 2 -1.99 8.84 -21.02
N LEU A 3 -3.12 8.16 -21.25
CA LEU A 3 -3.74 7.26 -20.26
C LEU A 3 -2.75 6.18 -19.79
N SER A 4 -1.90 5.69 -20.70
CA SER A 4 -0.87 4.71 -20.39
C SER A 4 0.16 5.24 -19.36
N ALA A 5 0.49 6.53 -19.37
CA ALA A 5 1.38 7.12 -18.38
C ALA A 5 0.74 7.17 -16.98
N ILE A 6 -0.58 7.44 -16.90
CA ILE A 6 -1.31 7.40 -15.63
C ILE A 6 -1.32 5.97 -15.08
N VAL A 7 -1.70 4.99 -15.88
CA VAL A 7 -1.71 3.57 -15.46
C VAL A 7 -0.31 3.13 -15.00
N LYS A 8 0.74 3.55 -15.71
CA LYS A 8 2.13 3.26 -15.33
C LYS A 8 2.51 3.90 -13.98
N LEU A 9 2.01 5.10 -13.68
CA LEU A 9 2.24 5.78 -12.40
C LEU A 9 1.51 5.09 -11.24
N LEU A 10 0.23 4.70 -11.44
CA LEU A 10 -0.59 4.06 -10.42
C LEU A 10 -0.17 2.64 -10.08
N ARG A 11 0.62 1.99 -10.94
CA ARG A 11 1.20 0.65 -10.77
C ARG A 11 0.20 -0.45 -10.37
N PRO A 12 -0.90 -0.72 -11.14
CA PRO A 12 -1.89 -1.74 -10.77
C PRO A 12 -1.28 -3.14 -10.57
N ARG A 13 -0.17 -3.46 -11.25
CA ARG A 13 0.56 -4.72 -11.05
C ARG A 13 1.03 -4.93 -9.60
N GLN A 14 1.22 -3.85 -8.85
CA GLN A 14 1.63 -3.93 -7.44
C GLN A 14 0.46 -4.19 -6.49
N TRP A 15 -0.80 -4.11 -6.98
CA TRP A 15 -1.99 -4.42 -6.18
C TRP A 15 -2.02 -5.89 -5.74
N VAL A 16 -1.31 -6.78 -6.45
CA VAL A 16 -1.13 -8.18 -6.03
C VAL A 16 -0.62 -8.30 -4.60
N LYS A 17 0.20 -7.36 -4.13
CA LYS A 17 0.69 -7.31 -2.75
C LYS A 17 -0.42 -7.05 -1.73
N ASN A 18 -1.53 -6.44 -2.14
CA ASN A 18 -2.64 -6.14 -1.26
C ASN A 18 -3.56 -7.38 -1.07
N ILE A 19 -3.38 -8.47 -1.84
CA ILE A 19 -4.08 -9.75 -1.62
C ILE A 19 -3.87 -10.27 -0.21
N PHE A 20 -2.77 -9.94 0.45
CA PHE A 20 -2.51 -10.28 1.85
C PHE A 20 -3.58 -9.75 2.83
N VAL A 21 -4.38 -8.76 2.43
CA VAL A 21 -5.57 -8.31 3.19
C VAL A 21 -6.60 -9.41 3.35
N PHE A 22 -6.68 -10.36 2.42
CA PHE A 22 -7.61 -11.49 2.46
C PHE A 22 -7.11 -12.66 3.33
N ALA A 23 -5.83 -12.70 3.69
CA ALA A 23 -5.26 -13.84 4.43
C ALA A 23 -6.04 -14.22 5.70
N PRO A 24 -6.52 -13.28 6.56
CA PRO A 24 -7.29 -13.66 7.75
C PRO A 24 -8.59 -14.38 7.45
N LEU A 25 -9.22 -14.18 6.28
CA LEU A 25 -10.44 -14.88 5.90
C LEU A 25 -10.21 -16.38 5.72
N PHE A 26 -9.02 -16.80 5.27
CA PHE A 26 -8.69 -18.20 5.02
C PHE A 26 -8.18 -18.92 6.27
N PHE A 27 -7.66 -18.19 7.24
CA PHE A 27 -6.98 -18.74 8.40
C PHE A 27 -7.71 -18.48 9.73
N SER A 28 -8.94 -17.92 9.68
CA SER A 28 -9.76 -17.72 10.85
C SER A 28 -10.86 -18.78 10.91
N PRO A 29 -10.98 -19.53 12.02
CA PRO A 29 -12.07 -20.50 12.20
C PRO A 29 -13.44 -19.82 12.42
N ASP A 30 -13.46 -18.56 12.83
CA ASP A 30 -14.66 -17.84 13.25
C ASP A 30 -15.25 -16.92 12.17
N LEU A 31 -15.20 -17.35 10.90
CA LEU A 31 -15.71 -16.56 9.77
C LEU A 31 -17.25 -16.59 9.68
N SER A 32 -17.95 -16.40 10.79
CA SER A 32 -19.40 -16.48 10.87
C SER A 32 -20.12 -15.14 10.61
N ARG A 33 -19.40 -14.01 10.58
CA ARG A 33 -20.01 -12.69 10.40
C ARG A 33 -20.50 -12.48 8.97
N ALA A 34 -21.81 -12.32 8.78
CA ALA A 34 -22.37 -11.87 7.53
C ALA A 34 -21.76 -10.47 7.17
N GLY A 35 -21.21 -10.34 5.98
CA GLY A 35 -20.58 -9.09 5.51
C GLY A 35 -19.05 -9.01 5.69
N ALA A 36 -18.40 -9.89 6.47
CA ALA A 36 -16.94 -9.86 6.65
C ALA A 36 -16.18 -9.86 5.31
N PHE A 37 -16.64 -10.62 4.33
CA PHE A 37 -16.04 -10.68 3.01
C PHE A 37 -16.14 -9.34 2.27
N ALA A 38 -17.31 -8.67 2.36
CA ALA A 38 -17.51 -7.34 1.74
C ALA A 38 -16.60 -6.28 2.38
N ASP A 39 -16.48 -6.29 3.72
CA ASP A 39 -15.60 -5.34 4.43
C ASP A 39 -14.13 -5.54 4.06
N VAL A 40 -13.68 -6.78 3.88
CA VAL A 40 -12.32 -7.09 3.43
C VAL A 40 -12.10 -6.68 1.97
N ILE A 41 -13.09 -6.83 1.08
CA ILE A 41 -13.02 -6.30 -0.29
C ILE A 41 -12.88 -4.77 -0.26
N LEU A 42 -13.68 -4.07 0.55
CA LEU A 42 -13.58 -2.61 0.70
C LEU A 42 -12.20 -2.20 1.22
N MET A 43 -11.66 -2.93 2.21
CA MET A 43 -10.31 -2.71 2.72
C MET A 43 -9.23 -2.97 1.65
N PHE A 44 -9.37 -4.01 0.84
CA PHE A 44 -8.47 -4.28 -0.29
C PHE A 44 -8.48 -3.13 -1.30
N VAL A 45 -9.67 -2.64 -1.68
CA VAL A 45 -9.81 -1.47 -2.59
C VAL A 45 -9.16 -0.24 -1.97
N ALA A 46 -9.41 0.02 -0.68
CA ALA A 46 -8.79 1.12 0.05
C ALA A 46 -7.26 1.05 0.03
N PHE A 47 -6.68 -0.14 0.27
CA PHE A 47 -5.24 -0.36 0.15
C PHE A 47 -4.72 -0.15 -1.28
N CYS A 48 -5.47 -0.54 -2.31
CA CYS A 48 -5.07 -0.33 -3.70
C CYS A 48 -5.01 1.16 -4.04
N LEU A 49 -5.99 1.95 -3.58
CA LEU A 49 -6.02 3.39 -3.77
C LEU A 49 -4.87 4.08 -3.02
N VAL A 50 -4.71 3.80 -1.72
CA VAL A 50 -3.62 4.37 -0.91
C VAL A 50 -2.26 3.99 -1.48
N ALA A 51 -2.04 2.72 -1.84
CA ALA A 51 -0.77 2.28 -2.44
C ALA A 51 -0.47 3.01 -3.75
N SER A 52 -1.47 3.19 -4.63
CA SER A 52 -1.31 3.95 -5.87
C SER A 52 -0.97 5.41 -5.61
N GLY A 53 -1.63 6.06 -4.64
CA GLY A 53 -1.29 7.42 -4.21
C GLY A 53 0.16 7.52 -3.69
N LEU A 54 0.57 6.56 -2.86
CA LEU A 54 1.94 6.51 -2.33
C LEU A 54 2.99 6.27 -3.41
N TYR A 55 2.68 5.53 -4.49
CA TYR A 55 3.57 5.45 -5.65
C TYR A 55 3.71 6.78 -6.38
N CYS A 56 2.63 7.58 -6.47
CA CYS A 56 2.72 8.93 -7.03
C CYS A 56 3.66 9.82 -6.19
N LEU A 57 3.58 9.75 -4.87
CA LEU A 57 4.46 10.47 -3.96
C LEU A 57 5.91 9.99 -4.08
N ASN A 58 6.13 8.68 -4.15
CA ASN A 58 7.48 8.12 -4.29
C ASN A 58 8.13 8.53 -5.63
N ASP A 59 7.39 8.46 -6.75
CA ASP A 59 7.92 8.91 -8.06
C ASP A 59 8.21 10.43 -8.06
N PHE A 60 7.45 11.23 -7.30
CA PHE A 60 7.76 12.64 -7.07
C PHE A 60 9.03 12.83 -6.24
N SER A 61 9.15 12.13 -5.11
CA SER A 61 10.31 12.21 -4.21
C SER A 61 11.61 11.83 -4.91
N ASP A 62 11.58 10.81 -5.78
CA ASP A 62 12.76 10.25 -6.43
C ASP A 62 13.06 10.88 -7.79
N ARG A 63 12.21 11.78 -8.30
CA ARG A 63 12.23 12.26 -9.69
C ARG A 63 13.61 12.73 -10.18
N ASP A 64 14.35 13.44 -9.34
CA ASP A 64 15.62 14.03 -9.75
C ASP A 64 16.75 12.97 -9.76
N ALA A 65 16.75 12.04 -8.82
CA ALA A 65 17.65 10.88 -8.84
C ALA A 65 17.31 9.90 -9.99
N ASP A 66 16.03 9.69 -10.24
CA ASP A 66 15.55 8.79 -11.30
C ASP A 66 15.96 9.25 -12.72
N LYS A 67 16.11 10.56 -12.97
CA LYS A 67 16.58 11.10 -14.27
C LYS A 67 17.94 10.57 -14.68
N PHE A 68 18.82 10.33 -13.72
CA PHE A 68 20.18 9.83 -13.94
C PHE A 68 20.29 8.30 -13.94
N HIS A 69 19.21 7.59 -13.56
CA HIS A 69 19.21 6.14 -13.49
C HIS A 69 18.85 5.52 -14.86
N PRO A 70 19.58 4.52 -15.38
CA PRO A 70 19.36 3.95 -16.73
C PRO A 70 17.93 3.48 -17.00
N GLU A 71 17.28 2.83 -16.02
CA GLU A 71 15.94 2.28 -16.16
C GLU A 71 14.85 3.22 -15.62
N LYS A 72 15.11 3.86 -14.46
CA LYS A 72 14.10 4.66 -13.74
C LYS A 72 13.83 6.01 -14.41
N ARG A 73 14.72 6.50 -15.30
CA ARG A 73 14.49 7.72 -16.08
C ARG A 73 13.20 7.68 -16.93
N ASN A 74 12.69 6.47 -17.21
CA ASN A 74 11.44 6.24 -17.94
C ASN A 74 10.19 6.24 -17.04
N ARG A 75 10.32 6.55 -15.73
CA ARG A 75 9.17 6.74 -14.84
C ARG A 75 8.39 8.00 -15.25
N PRO A 76 7.04 7.98 -15.11
CA PRO A 76 6.18 9.04 -15.64
C PRO A 76 6.51 10.45 -15.14
N VAL A 77 6.91 10.60 -13.88
CA VAL A 77 7.26 11.91 -13.30
C VAL A 77 8.69 12.32 -13.70
N ALA A 78 9.65 11.39 -13.67
CA ALA A 78 11.05 11.65 -14.02
C ALA A 78 11.21 12.02 -15.50
N SER A 79 10.47 11.34 -16.40
CA SER A 79 10.46 11.60 -17.84
C SER A 79 9.67 12.86 -18.26
N GLY A 80 8.93 13.48 -17.32
CA GLY A 80 8.04 14.61 -17.62
C GLY A 80 6.72 14.25 -18.31
N ALA A 81 6.42 12.96 -18.51
CA ALA A 81 5.15 12.50 -19.09
C ALA A 81 3.94 12.85 -18.20
N ILE A 82 4.17 12.97 -16.89
CA ILE A 82 3.19 13.45 -15.91
C ILE A 82 3.81 14.61 -15.13
N SER A 83 3.05 15.70 -14.99
CA SER A 83 3.50 16.85 -14.22
C SER A 83 3.55 16.54 -12.72
N VAL A 84 4.47 17.18 -12.02
CA VAL A 84 4.61 17.09 -10.55
C VAL A 84 3.30 17.46 -9.84
N ARG A 85 2.63 18.52 -10.31
CA ARG A 85 1.36 18.97 -9.72
C ARG A 85 0.29 17.88 -9.78
N LEU A 86 0.21 17.18 -10.92
CA LEU A 86 -0.75 16.09 -11.08
C LEU A 86 -0.39 14.87 -10.22
N ALA A 87 0.88 14.51 -10.11
CA ALA A 87 1.32 13.42 -9.24
C ALA A 87 0.96 13.69 -7.77
N ILE A 88 1.18 14.92 -7.28
CA ILE A 88 0.82 15.35 -5.92
C ILE A 88 -0.71 15.37 -5.75
N ALA A 89 -1.46 15.88 -6.72
CA ALA A 89 -2.92 15.86 -6.66
C ALA A 89 -3.48 14.43 -6.59
N LEU A 90 -2.95 13.52 -7.42
CA LEU A 90 -3.33 12.10 -7.40
C LEU A 90 -2.99 11.44 -6.05
N PHE A 91 -1.85 11.77 -5.45
CA PHE A 91 -1.51 11.30 -4.10
C PHE A 91 -2.60 11.67 -3.09
N PHE A 92 -2.97 12.95 -3.00
CA PHE A 92 -3.97 13.40 -2.03
C PHE A 92 -5.36 12.83 -2.32
N ILE A 93 -5.78 12.80 -3.59
CA ILE A 93 -7.09 12.27 -3.98
C ILE A 93 -7.19 10.78 -3.65
N LEU A 94 -6.21 9.98 -4.07
CA LEU A 94 -6.26 8.53 -3.89
C LEU A 94 -6.10 8.11 -2.43
N CYS A 95 -5.18 8.74 -1.69
CA CYS A 95 -5.05 8.50 -0.25
C CYS A 95 -6.29 8.98 0.51
N GLY A 96 -6.85 10.15 0.15
CA GLY A 96 -8.07 10.66 0.75
C GLY A 96 -9.26 9.73 0.56
N ILE A 97 -9.52 9.29 -0.68
CA ILE A 97 -10.62 8.34 -0.98
C ILE A 97 -10.38 7.01 -0.26
N GLY A 98 -9.16 6.46 -0.31
CA GLY A 98 -8.84 5.21 0.36
C GLY A 98 -9.02 5.29 1.88
N LEU A 99 -8.59 6.37 2.52
CA LEU A 99 -8.81 6.60 3.94
C LEU A 99 -10.29 6.81 4.29
N LEU A 100 -11.05 7.51 3.45
CA LEU A 100 -12.50 7.65 3.63
C LEU A 100 -13.21 6.29 3.58
N ILE A 101 -12.84 5.41 2.66
CA ILE A 101 -13.34 4.03 2.63
C ILE A 101 -12.92 3.29 3.91
N GLY A 102 -11.66 3.39 4.30
CA GLY A 102 -11.12 2.71 5.47
C GLY A 102 -11.81 3.10 6.77
N PHE A 103 -12.04 4.40 7.00
CA PHE A 103 -12.69 4.90 8.21
C PHE A 103 -14.22 4.87 8.15
N GLY A 104 -14.80 5.11 6.98
CA GLY A 104 -16.24 5.25 6.84
C GLY A 104 -17.00 3.95 6.62
N LEU A 105 -16.36 2.96 6.01
CA LEU A 105 -17.01 1.71 5.59
C LEU A 105 -16.43 0.45 6.24
N THR A 106 -15.26 0.57 6.92
CA THR A 106 -14.62 -0.57 7.59
C THR A 106 -14.08 -0.14 8.96
N ASN A 107 -13.77 -1.12 9.82
CA ASN A 107 -13.17 -0.84 11.12
C ASN A 107 -11.64 -0.66 11.07
N GLY A 108 -11.03 -0.86 9.89
CA GLY A 108 -9.57 -0.92 9.72
C GLY A 108 -8.90 0.38 9.27
N GLY A 109 -9.62 1.51 9.25
CA GLY A 109 -9.11 2.80 8.76
C GLY A 109 -7.86 3.28 9.49
N TRP A 110 -7.75 3.05 10.79
CA TRP A 110 -6.57 3.43 11.58
C TRP A 110 -5.32 2.60 11.20
N VAL A 111 -5.47 1.32 10.82
CA VAL A 111 -4.36 0.49 10.33
C VAL A 111 -3.89 1.01 8.98
N LEU A 112 -4.84 1.34 8.09
CA LEU A 112 -4.56 1.91 6.78
C LEU A 112 -3.87 3.28 6.90
N ALA A 113 -4.27 4.11 7.87
CA ALA A 113 -3.62 5.39 8.17
C ALA A 113 -2.18 5.18 8.67
N GLY A 114 -1.96 4.20 9.56
CA GLY A 114 -0.63 3.80 10.01
C GLY A 114 0.26 3.32 8.86
N TYR A 115 -0.29 2.51 7.96
CA TYR A 115 0.42 2.09 6.74
C TYR A 115 0.76 3.29 5.82
N CYS A 116 -0.17 4.22 5.65
CA CYS A 116 0.06 5.43 4.86
C CYS A 116 1.20 6.27 5.47
N ALA A 117 1.15 6.54 6.77
CA ALA A 117 2.18 7.30 7.48
C ALA A 117 3.56 6.63 7.41
N LEU A 118 3.61 5.31 7.66
CA LEU A 118 4.84 4.51 7.54
C LEU A 118 5.45 4.63 6.14
N THR A 119 4.62 4.51 5.09
CA THR A 119 5.11 4.54 3.69
C THR A 119 5.50 5.96 3.26
N VAL A 120 4.84 6.99 3.77
CA VAL A 120 5.28 8.38 3.58
C VAL A 120 6.66 8.58 4.22
N LEU A 121 6.83 8.17 5.48
CA LEU A 121 8.12 8.26 6.17
C LEU A 121 9.21 7.45 5.45
N TYR A 122 8.85 6.26 4.96
CA TYR A 122 9.72 5.43 4.13
C TYR A 122 10.21 6.19 2.89
N SER A 123 9.31 6.85 2.16
CA SER A 123 9.65 7.52 0.90
C SER A 123 10.69 8.63 1.05
N PHE A 124 10.73 9.30 2.21
CA PHE A 124 11.64 10.41 2.45
C PHE A 124 12.89 10.04 3.27
N VAL A 125 12.76 9.11 4.20
CA VAL A 125 13.78 8.85 5.22
C VAL A 125 14.24 7.39 5.24
N LEU A 126 13.33 6.43 5.50
CA LEU A 126 13.69 5.08 5.91
C LEU A 126 14.36 4.27 4.80
N LYS A 127 14.02 4.48 3.54
CA LYS A 127 14.63 3.78 2.38
C LYS A 127 16.14 4.00 2.20
N LYS A 128 16.71 4.98 2.93
CA LYS A 128 18.15 5.27 2.90
C LYS A 128 18.95 4.39 3.86
N LEU A 129 18.30 3.67 4.75
CA LEU A 129 18.89 2.84 5.80
C LEU A 129 18.61 1.37 5.47
N ALA A 130 19.59 0.65 4.95
CA ALA A 130 19.44 -0.68 4.35
C ALA A 130 18.66 -1.70 5.21
N ILE A 131 18.92 -1.79 6.51
CA ILE A 131 18.19 -2.70 7.41
C ILE A 131 16.76 -2.22 7.64
N ILE A 132 16.58 -0.91 7.85
CA ILE A 132 15.27 -0.31 8.12
C ILE A 132 14.39 -0.37 6.87
N ASP A 133 14.97 -0.28 5.68
CA ASP A 133 14.30 -0.47 4.39
C ASP A 133 13.55 -1.81 4.37
N VAL A 134 14.29 -2.90 4.55
CA VAL A 134 13.75 -4.27 4.55
C VAL A 134 12.71 -4.48 5.65
N LEU A 135 12.98 -4.02 6.87
CA LEU A 135 12.03 -4.10 7.99
C LEU A 135 10.74 -3.32 7.71
N THR A 136 10.83 -2.15 7.08
CA THR A 136 9.66 -1.33 6.75
C THR A 136 8.79 -2.00 5.68
N ILE A 137 9.42 -2.63 4.68
CA ILE A 137 8.69 -3.40 3.66
C ILE A 137 7.95 -4.58 4.32
N ALA A 138 8.64 -5.33 5.20
CA ALA A 138 8.02 -6.46 5.90
C ALA A 138 6.86 -6.02 6.79
N LEU A 139 7.02 -4.93 7.55
CA LEU A 139 5.96 -4.35 8.37
C LEU A 139 4.74 -3.94 7.50
N GLY A 140 4.98 -3.42 6.30
CA GLY A 140 3.93 -3.10 5.35
C GLY A 140 3.08 -4.33 4.95
N PHE A 141 3.65 -5.52 4.85
CA PHE A 141 2.89 -6.76 4.63
C PHE A 141 2.10 -7.19 5.88
N VAL A 142 2.71 -7.11 7.06
CA VAL A 142 2.04 -7.41 8.33
C VAL A 142 0.83 -6.50 8.54
N LEU A 143 0.97 -5.20 8.25
CA LEU A 143 -0.14 -4.23 8.36
C LEU A 143 -1.30 -4.57 7.40
N ARG A 144 -1.03 -5.11 6.21
CA ARG A 144 -2.09 -5.57 5.29
C ARG A 144 -2.89 -6.72 5.88
N VAL A 145 -2.20 -7.74 6.40
CA VAL A 145 -2.85 -8.88 7.06
C VAL A 145 -3.65 -8.39 8.27
N TYR A 146 -3.07 -7.55 9.09
CA TYR A 146 -3.72 -7.03 10.29
C TYR A 146 -4.96 -6.17 9.94
N ALA A 147 -4.88 -5.33 8.91
CA ALA A 147 -6.02 -4.54 8.43
C ALA A 147 -7.17 -5.42 7.93
N GLY A 148 -6.85 -6.51 7.23
CA GLY A 148 -7.84 -7.49 6.81
C GLY A 148 -8.54 -8.17 7.99
N ALA A 149 -7.79 -8.53 9.04
CA ALA A 149 -8.33 -9.11 10.26
C ALA A 149 -9.28 -8.13 10.97
N VAL A 150 -8.87 -6.87 11.11
CA VAL A 150 -9.71 -5.82 11.72
C VAL A 150 -10.97 -5.58 10.89
N ALA A 151 -10.88 -5.52 9.56
CA ALA A 151 -12.03 -5.36 8.67
C ALA A 151 -13.00 -6.55 8.79
N ALA A 152 -12.49 -7.78 8.82
CA ALA A 152 -13.30 -8.97 9.03
C ALA A 152 -13.85 -9.11 10.47
N SER A 153 -13.38 -8.28 11.42
CA SER A 153 -13.67 -8.38 12.85
C SER A 153 -13.24 -9.72 13.46
N VAL A 154 -12.12 -10.27 12.98
CA VAL A 154 -11.52 -11.51 13.50
C VAL A 154 -10.17 -11.20 14.16
N GLN A 155 -9.78 -12.03 15.14
CA GLN A 155 -8.47 -11.93 15.77
C GLN A 155 -7.44 -12.70 14.93
N PRO A 156 -6.42 -12.02 14.36
CA PRO A 156 -5.37 -12.73 13.65
C PRO A 156 -4.52 -13.52 14.63
N THR A 157 -4.21 -14.77 14.30
CA THR A 157 -3.28 -15.55 15.12
C THR A 157 -1.88 -14.94 15.05
N VAL A 158 -1.12 -15.03 16.13
CA VAL A 158 0.27 -14.56 16.17
C VAL A 158 1.08 -15.21 15.05
N TRP A 159 0.81 -16.48 14.76
CA TRP A 159 1.51 -17.23 13.72
C TRP A 159 1.35 -16.65 12.32
N ILE A 160 0.15 -16.22 11.92
CA ILE A 160 -0.05 -15.62 10.59
C ILE A 160 0.75 -14.31 10.45
N LEU A 161 0.84 -13.50 11.51
CA LEU A 161 1.59 -12.26 11.50
C LEU A 161 3.11 -12.53 11.43
N VAL A 162 3.59 -13.48 12.25
CA VAL A 162 5.02 -13.87 12.26
C VAL A 162 5.43 -14.48 10.92
N CYS A 163 4.67 -15.47 10.41
CA CYS A 163 4.96 -16.09 9.11
C CYS A 163 4.93 -15.07 7.95
N THR A 164 3.96 -14.15 7.98
CA THR A 164 3.90 -13.06 6.98
C THR A 164 5.13 -12.16 7.07
N GLY A 165 5.52 -11.76 8.27
CA GLY A 165 6.70 -10.93 8.50
C GLY A 165 7.98 -11.63 8.03
N MET A 166 8.19 -12.90 8.40
CA MET A 166 9.35 -13.68 7.99
C MET A 166 9.41 -13.89 6.47
N LEU A 167 8.27 -14.23 5.85
CA LEU A 167 8.18 -14.35 4.38
C LEU A 167 8.52 -13.02 3.69
N ALA A 168 7.98 -11.93 4.21
CA ALA A 168 8.22 -10.60 3.65
C ALA A 168 9.69 -10.17 3.80
N LEU A 169 10.34 -10.48 4.93
CA LEU A 169 11.77 -10.26 5.12
C LEU A 169 12.63 -11.08 4.14
N PHE A 170 12.19 -12.29 3.81
CA PHE A 170 12.91 -13.15 2.87
C PHE A 170 12.81 -12.66 1.41
N ILE A 171 11.69 -12.00 1.05
CA ILE A 171 11.43 -11.52 -0.33
C ILE A 171 11.94 -10.08 -0.55
N ALA A 172 12.10 -9.28 0.50
CA ALA A 172 12.50 -7.87 0.42
C ALA A 172 13.97 -7.72 0.09
#